data_652ead28b6fea70634e00767d5446fea
#
_entry.id   652ead28b6fea70634e00767d5446fea
#
_cell.length_a   1.000
_cell.length_b   1.000
_cell.length_c   1.000
_cell.angle_alpha   90.00
_cell.angle_beta   90.00
_cell.angle_gamma   90.00
#
_symmetry.space_group_name_H-M   'P 1'
#
loop_
_entity.id
_entity.type
_entity.pdbx_description
1 polymer ?
#
loop_
_entity_poly.entity_id
_entity_poly.type
_entity_poly.pdbx_seq_one_letter_code
_entity_poly.pdbx_strand_id
1 'polypeptide(L)'
;MPANKNAVTRYYILDKLLANRYHHYSTEDLRQLVNEELKELDQEPVSRRTIELDLHYLEYEGPFLAEIEHYQIDVPSQNNPNKTVKKSCHRYADPSFSIFKKEMTDDEKYLLSEALSLLGQFDGLPNLDCLEALRKSLNVKSDRQIISFAKNPLENSTLLGELFTAISQKQVVELHYHRFDTPEEDRITAVHPYLLKEYNRRWYLIAAADNDRMLLNFALDRIDRVIPLPSKIYIPYDGDLNERFEDIIGVTLYDDHPLQTILFWVSNRSKDYVATKPIHESQRHYSGERENGFREQYPMLEGGYFFSIDCVENYELIRELTSFGKDLIVLSPSNIQDKVVARITEMIQDYQMLRK
;
A
#
# COMPACT_ATOMS: atom_id res chain seq x y z
N MET A 1 27.52 -24.56 4.48
CA MET A 1 27.93 -23.15 4.36
C MET A 1 27.67 -22.49 5.68
N PRO A 2 28.64 -21.80 6.32
CA PRO A 2 28.32 -21.03 7.50
C PRO A 2 27.33 -19.96 7.10
N ALA A 3 26.25 -19.78 7.88
CA ALA A 3 25.25 -18.77 7.64
C ALA A 3 25.94 -17.40 7.68
N ASN A 4 26.01 -16.72 6.53
CA ASN A 4 26.59 -15.38 6.39
C ASN A 4 25.64 -14.36 7.01
N LYS A 5 25.54 -14.38 8.37
CA LYS A 5 24.83 -13.31 9.09
C LYS A 5 25.45 -11.99 8.66
N ASN A 6 24.60 -11.10 8.12
CA ASN A 6 24.93 -9.71 7.79
C ASN A 6 25.94 -9.49 6.64
N ALA A 7 26.14 -10.47 5.74
CA ALA A 7 27.06 -10.30 4.59
C ALA A 7 26.66 -9.12 3.70
N VAL A 8 25.38 -8.97 3.41
CA VAL A 8 24.86 -7.87 2.55
C VAL A 8 25.14 -6.51 3.18
N THR A 9 24.97 -6.37 4.49
CA THR A 9 25.29 -5.12 5.22
C THR A 9 26.77 -4.78 5.09
N ARG A 10 27.67 -5.79 5.27
CA ARG A 10 29.11 -5.58 5.09
C ARG A 10 29.47 -5.20 3.65
N TYR A 11 28.85 -5.84 2.67
CA TYR A 11 29.06 -5.49 1.26
C TYR A 11 28.64 -4.07 0.95
N TYR A 12 27.54 -3.58 1.54
CA TYR A 12 27.11 -2.20 1.38
C TYR A 12 28.11 -1.20 1.96
N ILE A 13 28.69 -1.51 3.13
CA ILE A 13 29.70 -0.68 3.77
C ILE A 13 31.01 -0.72 2.96
N LEU A 14 31.46 -1.92 2.58
CA LEU A 14 32.66 -2.10 1.77
C LEU A 14 32.58 -1.39 0.42
N ASP A 15 31.42 -1.43 -0.23
CA ASP A 15 31.16 -0.75 -1.49
C ASP A 15 31.41 0.75 -1.41
N LYS A 16 30.87 1.40 -0.37
CA LYS A 16 31.11 2.84 -0.11
C LYS A 16 32.59 3.16 0.11
N LEU A 17 33.27 2.31 0.89
CA LEU A 17 34.68 2.52 1.22
C LEU A 17 35.56 2.30 -0.01
N LEU A 18 35.35 1.25 -0.80
CA LEU A 18 36.11 0.94 -1.99
C LEU A 18 35.92 1.98 -3.13
N ALA A 19 34.75 2.60 -3.21
CA ALA A 19 34.46 3.68 -4.17
C ALA A 19 35.11 5.01 -3.78
N ASN A 20 35.56 5.18 -2.52
CA ASN A 20 36.15 6.44 -2.05
C ASN A 20 37.57 6.61 -2.53
N ARG A 21 37.85 7.65 -3.34
CA ARG A 21 39.17 7.99 -3.89
C ARG A 21 40.03 8.86 -2.99
N TYR A 22 39.46 9.46 -1.98
CA TYR A 22 40.17 10.42 -1.12
C TYR A 22 40.92 9.73 0.04
N HIS A 23 40.62 8.46 0.33
CA HIS A 23 41.18 7.68 1.38
C HIS A 23 41.83 6.39 0.86
N HIS A 24 42.86 5.93 1.57
CA HIS A 24 43.57 4.71 1.27
C HIS A 24 43.31 3.67 2.37
N TYR A 25 42.51 2.68 2.07
CA TYR A 25 42.08 1.67 3.05
C TYR A 25 42.86 0.38 2.89
N SER A 26 43.57 -0.03 3.95
CA SER A 26 44.07 -1.42 4.08
C SER A 26 42.96 -2.32 4.59
N THR A 27 43.17 -3.64 4.52
CA THR A 27 42.22 -4.62 5.07
C THR A 27 41.88 -4.34 6.54
N GLU A 28 42.84 -3.85 7.32
CA GLU A 28 42.62 -3.53 8.73
C GLU A 28 41.80 -2.26 8.92
N ASP A 29 42.02 -1.22 8.09
CA ASP A 29 41.17 -0.02 8.10
C ASP A 29 39.73 -0.36 7.70
N LEU A 30 39.55 -1.19 6.66
CA LEU A 30 38.24 -1.66 6.25
C LEU A 30 37.53 -2.43 7.38
N ARG A 31 38.26 -3.29 8.09
CA ARG A 31 37.72 -4.03 9.25
C ARG A 31 37.25 -3.10 10.35
N GLN A 32 38.02 -2.10 10.69
CA GLN A 32 37.67 -1.15 11.75
C GLN A 32 36.42 -0.36 11.39
N LEU A 33 36.38 0.23 10.18
CA LEU A 33 35.24 1.02 9.72
C LEU A 33 33.97 0.18 9.55
N VAL A 34 34.08 -1.04 9.03
CA VAL A 34 32.95 -1.97 8.96
C VAL A 34 32.42 -2.28 10.35
N ASN A 35 33.31 -2.53 11.33
CA ASN A 35 32.87 -2.86 12.68
C ASN A 35 32.27 -1.65 13.41
N GLU A 36 32.72 -0.42 13.14
CA GLU A 36 32.09 0.79 13.64
C GLU A 36 30.63 0.93 13.15
N GLU A 37 30.39 0.78 11.85
CA GLU A 37 29.02 0.84 11.31
C GLU A 37 28.16 -0.37 11.75
N LEU A 38 28.71 -1.59 11.85
CA LEU A 38 28.00 -2.74 12.39
C LEU A 38 27.54 -2.53 13.83
N LYS A 39 28.36 -1.88 14.64
CA LYS A 39 28.05 -1.55 16.03
C LYS A 39 26.87 -0.55 16.12
N GLU A 40 26.81 0.44 15.23
CA GLU A 40 25.69 1.37 15.16
C GLU A 40 24.37 0.67 14.79
N LEU A 41 24.48 -0.45 14.06
CA LEU A 41 23.34 -1.29 13.66
C LEU A 41 23.02 -2.43 14.63
N ASP A 42 23.63 -2.43 15.83
CA ASP A 42 23.52 -3.47 16.87
C ASP A 42 23.87 -4.88 16.35
N GLN A 43 24.93 -4.96 15.51
CA GLN A 43 25.41 -6.19 14.90
C GLN A 43 26.79 -6.57 15.44
N GLU A 44 27.09 -7.87 15.44
CA GLU A 44 28.36 -8.41 15.95
C GLU A 44 29.57 -8.02 15.07
N PRO A 45 30.70 -7.67 15.67
CA PRO A 45 31.93 -7.33 14.95
C PRO A 45 32.50 -8.53 14.20
N VAL A 46 33.19 -8.25 13.10
CA VAL A 46 33.80 -9.28 12.25
C VAL A 46 35.35 -9.27 12.32
N SER A 47 35.92 -10.43 12.02
CA SER A 47 37.38 -10.59 12.00
C SER A 47 37.99 -10.04 10.69
N ARG A 48 39.30 -9.78 10.71
CA ARG A 48 40.07 -9.43 9.51
C ARG A 48 39.93 -10.48 8.41
N ARG A 49 39.94 -11.76 8.75
CA ARG A 49 39.75 -12.85 7.78
C ARG A 49 38.39 -12.81 7.11
N THR A 50 37.39 -12.35 7.83
CA THR A 50 36.01 -12.17 7.23
C THR A 50 36.07 -11.10 6.15
N ILE A 51 36.73 -9.97 6.38
CA ILE A 51 36.89 -8.92 5.37
C ILE A 51 37.71 -9.41 4.16
N GLU A 52 38.77 -10.18 4.39
CA GLU A 52 39.55 -10.78 3.30
C GLU A 52 38.71 -11.73 2.45
N LEU A 53 37.83 -12.53 3.05
CA LEU A 53 36.91 -13.40 2.35
C LEU A 53 35.80 -12.59 1.63
N ASP A 54 35.31 -11.53 2.24
CA ASP A 54 34.32 -10.64 1.61
C ASP A 54 34.92 -9.96 0.36
N LEU A 55 36.14 -9.42 0.44
CA LEU A 55 36.84 -8.82 -0.70
C LEU A 55 37.02 -9.86 -1.82
N HIS A 56 37.50 -11.08 -1.48
CA HIS A 56 37.67 -12.17 -2.44
C HIS A 56 36.36 -12.56 -3.09
N TYR A 57 35.26 -12.63 -2.32
CA TYR A 57 33.93 -12.92 -2.84
C TYR A 57 33.44 -11.84 -3.82
N LEU A 58 33.64 -10.58 -3.47
CA LEU A 58 33.26 -9.44 -4.32
C LEU A 58 34.03 -9.45 -5.66
N GLU A 59 35.31 -9.87 -5.63
CA GLU A 59 36.21 -9.84 -6.78
C GLU A 59 36.07 -11.09 -7.68
N TYR A 60 35.93 -12.29 -7.10
CA TYR A 60 36.08 -13.53 -7.84
C TYR A 60 34.92 -14.51 -7.78
N GLU A 61 34.17 -14.58 -6.70
CA GLU A 61 33.19 -15.64 -6.49
C GLU A 61 31.73 -15.18 -6.56
N GLY A 62 31.47 -13.91 -6.26
CA GLY A 62 30.12 -13.34 -6.22
C GLY A 62 29.60 -12.96 -7.61
N PRO A 63 28.34 -12.55 -7.69
CA PRO A 63 27.73 -12.13 -8.95
C PRO A 63 28.23 -10.77 -9.44
N PHE A 64 29.07 -10.09 -8.64
CA PHE A 64 29.49 -8.71 -8.87
C PHE A 64 30.73 -8.60 -9.73
N LEU A 65 31.68 -9.56 -9.61
CA LEU A 65 32.96 -9.58 -10.32
C LEU A 65 33.63 -8.21 -10.32
N ALA A 66 33.71 -7.60 -9.13
CA ALA A 66 34.18 -6.23 -8.95
C ALA A 66 35.69 -6.15 -9.25
N GLU A 67 36.12 -5.24 -10.13
CA GLU A 67 37.55 -4.96 -10.34
C GLU A 67 38.10 -4.18 -9.17
N ILE A 68 38.78 -4.87 -8.23
CA ILE A 68 39.42 -4.27 -7.07
C ILE A 68 40.91 -4.09 -7.35
N GLU A 69 41.39 -2.84 -7.35
CA GLU A 69 42.80 -2.50 -7.47
C GLU A 69 43.49 -2.68 -6.11
N HIS A 70 44.51 -3.54 -6.05
CA HIS A 70 45.39 -3.74 -4.92
C HIS A 70 46.68 -3.00 -5.14
N TYR A 71 46.95 -1.97 -4.34
CA TYR A 71 48.13 -1.11 -4.50
C TYR A 71 48.84 -0.85 -3.18
N GLN A 72 50.05 -0.34 -3.23
CA GLN A 72 50.83 -0.05 -2.05
C GLN A 72 51.13 1.43 -1.96
N ILE A 73 51.07 1.96 -0.74
CA ILE A 73 51.47 3.30 -0.39
C ILE A 73 52.56 3.27 0.66
N ASP A 74 53.46 4.25 0.62
CA ASP A 74 54.48 4.43 1.66
C ASP A 74 53.91 5.29 2.80
N VAL A 75 53.86 4.73 4.01
CA VAL A 75 53.36 5.40 5.21
C VAL A 75 54.46 5.45 6.30
N PRO A 76 54.50 6.45 7.17
CA PRO A 76 55.42 6.47 8.30
C PRO A 76 55.22 5.24 9.21
N SER A 77 56.33 4.63 9.64
CA SER A 77 56.28 3.52 10.60
C SER A 77 55.79 4.00 11.95
N GLN A 78 54.86 3.28 12.57
CA GLN A 78 54.34 3.58 13.92
C GLN A 78 55.46 3.55 15.00
N ASN A 79 56.47 2.72 14.80
CA ASN A 79 57.58 2.56 15.77
C ASN A 79 58.79 3.48 15.51
N ASN A 80 58.89 4.07 14.33
CA ASN A 80 59.97 4.98 13.97
C ASN A 80 59.51 5.94 12.87
N PRO A 81 59.21 7.22 13.19
CA PRO A 81 58.72 8.22 12.23
C PRO A 81 59.66 8.48 11.04
N ASN A 82 60.95 8.17 11.17
CA ASN A 82 61.93 8.34 10.10
C ASN A 82 62.04 7.15 9.13
N LYS A 83 61.27 6.09 9.38
CA LYS A 83 61.16 4.94 8.46
C LYS A 83 59.78 4.88 7.81
N THR A 84 59.77 4.67 6.52
CA THR A 84 58.55 4.36 5.77
C THR A 84 58.36 2.85 5.69
N VAL A 85 57.09 2.43 5.77
CA VAL A 85 56.64 1.04 5.55
C VAL A 85 55.57 1.03 4.46
N LYS A 86 55.56 -0.04 3.67
CA LYS A 86 54.55 -0.22 2.61
C LYS A 86 53.27 -0.72 3.24
N LYS A 87 52.16 0.01 2.96
CA LYS A 87 50.82 -0.36 3.37
C LYS A 87 50.05 -0.80 2.12
N SER A 88 49.53 -2.04 2.12
CA SER A 88 48.68 -2.54 1.04
C SER A 88 47.26 -2.01 1.21
N CYS A 89 46.73 -1.42 0.17
CA CYS A 89 45.40 -0.80 0.15
C CYS A 89 44.56 -1.32 -0.99
N HIS A 90 43.25 -1.14 -0.86
CA HIS A 90 42.24 -1.64 -1.80
C HIS A 90 41.30 -0.49 -2.20
N ARG A 91 40.87 -0.48 -3.48
CA ARG A 91 39.82 0.39 -4.01
C ARG A 91 39.26 -0.19 -5.31
N TYR A 92 38.12 0.26 -5.76
CA TYR A 92 37.65 -0.08 -7.11
C TYR A 92 38.56 0.50 -8.19
N ALA A 93 38.79 -0.24 -9.27
CA ALA A 93 39.54 0.25 -10.42
C ALA A 93 38.81 1.42 -11.09
N ASP A 94 37.50 1.32 -11.28
CA ASP A 94 36.62 2.40 -11.73
C ASP A 94 35.99 3.13 -10.54
N PRO A 95 36.19 4.45 -10.36
CA PRO A 95 35.59 5.24 -9.29
C PRO A 95 34.07 5.39 -9.39
N SER A 96 33.50 5.17 -10.55
CA SER A 96 32.04 5.22 -10.76
C SER A 96 31.35 3.89 -10.47
N PHE A 97 32.12 2.81 -10.30
CA PHE A 97 31.63 1.46 -10.03
C PHE A 97 31.08 1.34 -8.61
N SER A 98 29.99 0.60 -8.48
CA SER A 98 29.44 0.15 -7.22
C SER A 98 28.70 -1.17 -7.46
N ILE A 99 28.86 -2.13 -6.55
CA ILE A 99 28.16 -3.41 -6.65
C ILE A 99 26.65 -3.28 -6.48
N PHE A 100 26.17 -2.17 -5.91
CA PHE A 100 24.74 -1.84 -5.75
C PHE A 100 24.24 -0.85 -6.81
N LYS A 101 25.14 -0.28 -7.60
CA LYS A 101 24.80 0.62 -8.71
C LYS A 101 24.61 -0.22 -9.98
N LYS A 102 23.58 -1.04 -9.99
CA LYS A 102 23.12 -1.63 -11.26
C LYS A 102 22.57 -0.48 -12.10
N GLU A 103 23.20 -0.18 -13.23
CA GLU A 103 22.59 0.70 -14.21
C GLU A 103 21.27 0.06 -14.64
N MET A 104 20.19 0.78 -14.43
CA MET A 104 18.88 0.34 -14.87
C MET A 104 18.90 0.21 -16.39
N THR A 105 18.43 -0.91 -16.90
CA THR A 105 18.18 -1.07 -18.34
C THR A 105 17.13 -0.06 -18.81
N ASP A 106 17.08 0.20 -20.09
CA ASP A 106 16.08 1.13 -20.65
C ASP A 106 14.65 0.62 -20.40
N ASP A 107 14.42 -0.68 -20.37
CA ASP A 107 13.14 -1.30 -20.03
C ASP A 107 12.80 -1.07 -18.55
N GLU A 108 13.77 -1.22 -17.64
CA GLU A 108 13.58 -0.95 -16.20
C GLU A 108 13.28 0.55 -15.95
N LYS A 109 13.99 1.45 -16.64
CA LYS A 109 13.73 2.90 -16.58
C LYS A 109 12.34 3.24 -17.12
N TYR A 110 11.95 2.62 -18.22
CA TYR A 110 10.62 2.79 -18.82
C TYR A 110 9.53 2.32 -17.86
N LEU A 111 9.65 1.11 -17.31
CA LEU A 111 8.70 0.55 -16.35
C LEU A 111 8.57 1.44 -15.10
N LEU A 112 9.70 1.91 -14.55
CA LEU A 112 9.70 2.82 -13.41
C LEU A 112 9.05 4.17 -13.75
N SER A 113 9.32 4.72 -14.94
CA SER A 113 8.68 5.95 -15.40
C SER A 113 7.16 5.82 -15.53
N GLU A 114 6.67 4.67 -16.04
CA GLU A 114 5.24 4.38 -16.10
C GLU A 114 4.63 4.23 -14.70
N ALA A 115 5.31 3.52 -13.79
CA ALA A 115 4.87 3.40 -12.40
C ALA A 115 4.77 4.77 -11.70
N LEU A 116 5.77 5.63 -11.88
CA LEU A 116 5.75 7.01 -11.36
C LEU A 116 4.63 7.85 -11.99
N SER A 117 4.35 7.64 -13.28
CA SER A 117 3.24 8.29 -13.98
C SER A 117 1.88 7.85 -13.43
N LEU A 118 1.73 6.57 -13.08
CA LEU A 118 0.52 6.05 -12.43
C LEU A 118 0.34 6.63 -11.03
N LEU A 119 1.41 6.66 -10.23
CA LEU A 119 1.38 7.27 -8.88
C LEU A 119 1.06 8.77 -8.95
N GLY A 120 1.56 9.48 -9.95
CA GLY A 120 1.24 10.89 -10.17
C GLY A 120 -0.22 11.17 -10.55
N GLN A 121 -1.06 10.13 -10.77
CA GLN A 121 -2.50 10.31 -10.99
C GLN A 121 -3.29 10.42 -9.67
N PHE A 122 -2.65 10.09 -8.53
CA PHE A 122 -3.26 10.27 -7.20
C PHE A 122 -2.91 11.66 -6.67
N ASP A 123 -3.86 12.58 -6.72
CA ASP A 123 -3.69 13.93 -6.16
C ASP A 123 -3.63 13.86 -4.62
N GLY A 124 -2.72 14.62 -4.01
CA GLY A 124 -2.67 14.80 -2.54
C GLY A 124 -1.80 13.82 -1.76
N LEU A 125 -1.13 12.85 -2.41
CA LEU A 125 -0.13 12.03 -1.70
C LEU A 125 1.09 12.89 -1.33
N PRO A 126 1.70 12.69 -0.14
CA PRO A 126 2.87 13.46 0.27
C PRO A 126 4.08 13.14 -0.63
N ASN A 127 4.94 14.13 -0.84
CA ASN A 127 6.16 14.03 -1.64
C ASN A 127 5.96 13.77 -3.15
N LEU A 128 4.77 14.01 -3.70
CA LEU A 128 4.54 13.90 -5.15
C LEU A 128 5.42 14.87 -5.96
N ASP A 129 5.83 15.99 -5.38
CA ASP A 129 6.77 16.93 -6.02
C ASP A 129 8.11 16.25 -6.37
N CYS A 130 8.52 15.24 -5.57
CA CYS A 130 9.71 14.44 -5.84
C CYS A 130 9.51 13.46 -7.01
N LEU A 131 8.29 13.03 -7.33
CA LEU A 131 8.02 12.10 -8.44
C LEU A 131 8.35 12.72 -9.80
N GLU A 132 8.01 13.98 -10.00
CA GLU A 132 8.35 14.71 -11.22
C GLU A 132 9.87 14.85 -11.39
N ALA A 133 10.60 15.15 -10.31
CA ALA A 133 12.05 15.22 -10.31
C ALA A 133 12.70 13.86 -10.61
N LEU A 134 12.18 12.78 -9.97
CA LEU A 134 12.59 11.39 -10.21
C LEU A 134 12.33 10.98 -11.65
N ARG A 135 11.16 11.27 -12.19
CA ARG A 135 10.80 10.95 -13.58
C ARG A 135 11.73 11.67 -14.57
N LYS A 136 12.03 12.94 -14.33
CA LYS A 136 12.99 13.69 -15.15
C LYS A 136 14.41 13.10 -15.09
N SER A 137 14.83 12.60 -13.93
CA SER A 137 16.16 11.98 -13.76
C SER A 137 16.33 10.65 -14.53
N LEU A 138 15.24 9.96 -14.85
CA LEU A 138 15.27 8.72 -15.62
C LEU A 138 15.51 8.95 -17.12
N ASN A 139 15.43 10.21 -17.60
CA ASN A 139 15.60 10.58 -19.02
C ASN A 139 14.68 9.78 -19.99
N VAL A 140 13.56 9.27 -19.53
CA VAL A 140 12.59 8.56 -20.36
C VAL A 140 11.59 9.55 -20.93
N LYS A 141 11.50 9.62 -22.24
CA LYS A 141 10.44 10.37 -22.92
C LYS A 141 9.16 9.54 -22.91
N SER A 142 8.26 9.84 -22.00
CA SER A 142 6.88 9.34 -22.01
C SER A 142 5.97 10.53 -22.31
N ASP A 143 5.65 10.72 -23.57
CA ASP A 143 4.82 11.86 -24.03
C ASP A 143 3.32 11.51 -24.08
N ARG A 144 2.92 10.26 -23.72
CA ARG A 144 1.55 9.80 -23.90
C ARG A 144 1.04 9.07 -22.66
N GLN A 145 -0.01 9.60 -22.06
CA GLN A 145 -0.76 8.87 -21.04
C GLN A 145 -1.49 7.70 -21.70
N ILE A 146 -1.02 6.46 -21.42
CA ILE A 146 -1.61 5.23 -21.97
C ILE A 146 -2.71 4.70 -21.06
N ILE A 147 -2.55 4.87 -19.74
CA ILE A 147 -3.52 4.42 -18.72
C ILE A 147 -4.10 5.65 -18.03
N SER A 148 -5.43 5.70 -17.96
CA SER A 148 -6.16 6.76 -17.26
C SER A 148 -7.10 6.15 -16.23
N PHE A 149 -6.96 6.57 -14.97
CA PHE A 149 -7.93 6.29 -13.94
C PHE A 149 -9.00 7.37 -13.93
N ALA A 150 -10.23 6.98 -13.57
CA ALA A 150 -11.29 7.95 -13.38
C ALA A 150 -10.95 8.83 -12.17
N LYS A 151 -10.64 10.10 -12.44
CA LYS A 151 -10.32 11.07 -11.39
C LYS A 151 -11.60 11.58 -10.74
N ASN A 152 -11.62 11.62 -9.42
CA ASN A 152 -12.51 12.49 -8.67
C ASN A 152 -11.61 13.55 -8.03
N PRO A 153 -11.68 14.82 -8.41
CA PRO A 153 -10.89 15.83 -7.74
C PRO A 153 -11.25 15.83 -6.25
N LEU A 154 -10.28 15.49 -5.42
CA LEU A 154 -10.41 15.63 -3.97
C LEU A 154 -10.48 17.13 -3.65
N GLU A 155 -11.59 17.58 -3.08
CA GLU A 155 -11.73 18.98 -2.65
C GLU A 155 -10.67 19.37 -1.62
N ASN A 156 -10.16 18.39 -0.84
CA ASN A 156 -9.13 18.58 0.18
C ASN A 156 -7.94 17.61 -0.02
N SER A 157 -7.29 17.67 -1.17
CA SER A 157 -6.16 16.77 -1.50
C SER A 157 -4.99 16.86 -0.50
N THR A 158 -4.76 18.00 0.11
CA THR A 158 -3.73 18.20 1.14
C THR A 158 -3.96 17.34 2.39
N LEU A 159 -5.21 17.09 2.77
CA LEU A 159 -5.56 16.27 3.94
C LEU A 159 -5.14 14.80 3.76
N LEU A 160 -5.12 14.30 2.53
CA LEU A 160 -4.65 12.95 2.26
C LEU A 160 -3.18 12.79 2.67
N GLY A 161 -2.35 13.78 2.35
CA GLY A 161 -0.94 13.80 2.73
C GLY A 161 -0.71 13.95 4.24
N GLU A 162 -1.48 14.81 4.88
CA GLU A 162 -1.42 15.01 6.33
C GLU A 162 -1.81 13.72 7.09
N LEU A 163 -2.90 13.08 6.69
CA LEU A 163 -3.36 11.81 7.27
C LEU A 163 -2.42 10.65 6.98
N PHE A 164 -1.87 10.57 5.76
CA PHE A 164 -0.84 9.58 5.43
C PHE A 164 0.37 9.72 6.35
N THR A 165 0.81 10.94 6.59
CA THR A 165 1.93 11.24 7.49
C THR A 165 1.59 10.84 8.93
N ALA A 166 0.40 11.20 9.41
CA ALA A 166 -0.06 10.86 10.76
C ALA A 166 -0.13 9.34 10.99
N ILE A 167 -0.63 8.58 10.01
CA ILE A 167 -0.66 7.11 10.06
C ILE A 167 0.76 6.54 10.09
N SER A 168 1.63 6.99 9.17
CA SER A 168 3.01 6.51 9.05
C SER A 168 3.83 6.77 10.30
N GLN A 169 3.61 7.93 10.95
CA GLN A 169 4.30 8.32 12.17
C GLN A 169 3.58 7.88 13.45
N LYS A 170 2.47 7.14 13.34
CA LYS A 170 1.65 6.70 14.48
C LYS A 170 1.28 7.86 15.41
N GLN A 171 0.70 8.90 14.85
CA GLN A 171 0.29 10.10 15.58
C GLN A 171 -1.22 10.12 15.79
N VAL A 172 -1.65 10.50 17.00
CA VAL A 172 -3.04 10.84 17.29
C VAL A 172 -3.35 12.19 16.64
N VAL A 173 -4.52 12.30 16.03
CA VAL A 173 -4.96 13.55 15.42
C VAL A 173 -6.32 13.95 15.94
N GLU A 174 -6.57 15.26 16.00
CA GLU A 174 -7.88 15.84 16.19
C GLU A 174 -8.48 16.14 14.82
N LEU A 175 -9.69 15.64 14.59
CA LEU A 175 -10.46 15.88 13.37
C LEU A 175 -11.57 16.88 13.62
N HIS A 176 -11.65 17.89 12.76
CA HIS A 176 -12.82 18.74 12.61
C HIS A 176 -13.65 18.16 11.48
N TYR A 177 -14.79 17.58 11.82
CA TYR A 177 -15.59 16.78 10.89
C TYR A 177 -17.05 17.25 10.91
N HIS A 178 -17.63 17.48 9.73
CA HIS A 178 -19.03 17.81 9.59
C HIS A 178 -19.83 16.70 8.88
N ARG A 179 -21.12 16.62 9.19
CA ARG A 179 -22.04 15.71 8.49
C ARG A 179 -22.83 16.50 7.45
N PHE A 180 -23.17 15.85 6.33
CA PHE A 180 -23.99 16.51 5.31
C PHE A 180 -25.44 16.74 5.73
N ASP A 181 -25.94 15.91 6.65
CA ASP A 181 -27.30 16.04 7.23
C ASP A 181 -27.39 17.08 8.34
N THR A 182 -26.29 17.40 9.00
CA THR A 182 -26.18 18.40 10.06
C THR A 182 -24.91 19.24 9.88
N PRO A 183 -24.81 20.03 8.80
CA PRO A 183 -23.56 20.73 8.46
C PRO A 183 -23.17 21.83 9.46
N GLU A 184 -24.08 22.28 10.32
CA GLU A 184 -23.82 23.31 11.34
C GLU A 184 -23.21 22.72 12.64
N GLU A 185 -23.15 21.39 12.76
CA GLU A 185 -22.57 20.71 13.93
C GLU A 185 -21.15 20.25 13.64
N ASP A 186 -20.17 21.11 13.89
CA ASP A 186 -18.76 20.70 13.89
C ASP A 186 -18.52 19.68 15.01
N ARG A 187 -18.12 18.48 14.61
CA ARG A 187 -17.67 17.46 15.55
C ARG A 187 -16.16 17.48 15.62
N ILE A 188 -15.65 17.82 16.81
CA ILE A 188 -14.22 17.75 17.09
C ILE A 188 -13.96 16.44 17.83
N THR A 189 -13.13 15.59 17.29
CA THR A 189 -12.80 14.30 17.92
C THR A 189 -11.33 13.97 17.75
N ALA A 190 -10.72 13.49 18.83
CA ALA A 190 -9.37 12.92 18.77
C ALA A 190 -9.47 11.46 18.34
N VAL A 191 -8.68 11.08 17.34
CA VAL A 191 -8.70 9.72 16.77
C VAL A 191 -7.30 9.16 16.60
N HIS A 192 -7.21 7.84 16.63
CA HIS A 192 -6.05 7.04 16.24
C HIS A 192 -6.24 6.65 14.77
N PRO A 193 -5.57 7.28 13.81
CA PRO A 193 -5.73 6.98 12.39
C PRO A 193 -4.99 5.69 12.02
N TYR A 194 -5.64 4.79 11.27
CA TYR A 194 -5.08 3.48 10.93
C TYR A 194 -4.90 3.22 9.45
N LEU A 195 -5.87 3.61 8.62
CA LEU A 195 -5.89 3.28 7.20
C LEU A 195 -6.58 4.37 6.38
N LEU A 196 -6.05 4.66 5.21
CA LEU A 196 -6.73 5.42 4.16
C LEU A 196 -7.26 4.43 3.13
N LYS A 197 -8.59 4.38 2.96
CA LYS A 197 -9.27 3.48 2.03
C LYS A 197 -10.02 4.27 0.97
N GLU A 198 -9.72 3.98 -0.29
CA GLU A 198 -10.53 4.50 -1.40
C GLU A 198 -11.68 3.52 -1.69
N TYR A 199 -12.89 4.05 -1.80
CA TYR A 199 -14.05 3.32 -2.29
C TYR A 199 -14.95 4.23 -3.12
N ASN A 200 -15.30 3.76 -4.30
CA ASN A 200 -16.18 4.45 -5.23
C ASN A 200 -15.78 5.92 -5.48
N ARG A 201 -14.47 6.13 -5.68
CA ARG A 201 -13.80 7.43 -5.94
C ARG A 201 -13.86 8.42 -4.77
N ARG A 202 -14.09 7.95 -3.55
CA ARG A 202 -14.04 8.76 -2.33
C ARG A 202 -13.05 8.14 -1.37
N TRP A 203 -12.25 8.97 -0.74
CA TRP A 203 -11.30 8.56 0.29
C TRP A 203 -11.95 8.59 1.66
N TYR A 204 -11.60 7.62 2.46
CA TYR A 204 -12.04 7.46 3.84
C TYR A 204 -10.85 7.23 4.74
N LEU A 205 -10.84 7.89 5.89
CA LEU A 205 -9.98 7.56 7.01
C LEU A 205 -10.69 6.54 7.89
N ILE A 206 -10.04 5.40 8.12
CA ILE A 206 -10.45 4.42 9.12
C ILE A 206 -9.65 4.70 10.39
N ALA A 207 -10.34 4.93 11.49
CA ALA A 207 -9.74 5.36 12.75
C ALA A 207 -10.60 4.89 13.93
N ALA A 208 -10.02 4.84 15.13
CA ALA A 208 -10.78 4.71 16.37
C ALA A 208 -10.78 6.03 17.14
N ALA A 209 -11.90 6.37 17.76
CA ALA A 209 -11.96 7.51 18.68
C ALA A 209 -11.09 7.23 19.92
N ASP A 210 -10.48 8.28 20.48
CA ASP A 210 -9.60 8.18 21.65
C ASP A 210 -10.27 7.54 22.88
N ASN A 211 -11.60 7.69 22.98
CA ASN A 211 -12.41 7.17 24.09
C ASN A 211 -13.11 5.84 23.77
N ASP A 212 -13.04 5.37 22.54
CA ASP A 212 -13.74 4.19 22.08
C ASP A 212 -12.89 3.44 21.07
N ARG A 213 -12.77 2.11 21.21
CA ARG A 213 -11.99 1.27 20.27
C ARG A 213 -12.76 0.87 19.03
N MET A 214 -14.00 1.30 18.91
CA MET A 214 -14.82 1.02 17.73
C MET A 214 -14.22 1.71 16.50
N LEU A 215 -14.11 0.98 15.41
CA LEU A 215 -13.65 1.53 14.13
C LEU A 215 -14.73 2.43 13.54
N LEU A 216 -14.31 3.63 13.19
CA LEU A 216 -15.13 4.63 12.53
C LEU A 216 -14.54 4.94 11.14
N ASN A 217 -15.39 5.29 10.21
CA ASN A 217 -15.01 5.76 8.89
C ASN A 217 -15.34 7.26 8.74
N PHE A 218 -14.34 8.04 8.36
CA PHE A 218 -14.48 9.46 8.12
C PHE A 218 -14.22 9.74 6.64
N ALA A 219 -15.21 10.22 5.91
CA ALA A 219 -15.03 10.64 4.53
C ALA A 219 -14.18 11.92 4.47
N LEU A 220 -13.11 11.93 3.67
CA LEU A 220 -12.15 13.03 3.65
C LEU A 220 -12.77 14.35 3.19
N ASP A 221 -13.76 14.30 2.30
CA ASP A 221 -14.51 15.47 1.84
C ASP A 221 -15.41 16.13 2.91
N ARG A 222 -15.47 15.54 4.10
CA ARG A 222 -16.17 16.08 5.29
C ARG A 222 -15.22 16.44 6.42
N ILE A 223 -13.92 16.33 6.20
CA ILE A 223 -12.89 16.77 7.15
C ILE A 223 -12.46 18.16 6.75
N ASP A 224 -12.67 19.12 7.63
CA ASP A 224 -12.26 20.52 7.42
C ASP A 224 -10.82 20.74 7.83
N ARG A 225 -10.38 20.04 8.89
CA ARG A 225 -9.04 20.22 9.47
C ARG A 225 -8.57 18.96 10.19
N VAL A 226 -7.27 18.74 10.13
CA VAL A 226 -6.53 17.70 10.87
C VAL A 226 -5.47 18.39 11.72
N ILE A 227 -5.47 18.15 13.03
CA ILE A 227 -4.51 18.75 13.96
C ILE A 227 -3.77 17.63 14.68
N PRO A 228 -2.44 17.46 14.50
CA PRO A 228 -1.66 16.47 15.24
C PRO A 228 -1.68 16.76 16.75
N LEU A 229 -1.83 15.71 17.56
CA LEU A 229 -1.82 15.76 19.02
C LEU A 229 -0.61 14.99 19.58
N PRO A 230 0.61 15.56 19.52
CA PRO A 230 1.84 14.85 19.89
C PRO A 230 1.93 14.49 21.38
N SER A 231 1.13 15.11 22.23
CA SER A 231 1.05 14.79 23.67
C SER A 231 0.22 13.53 23.98
N LYS A 232 -0.57 13.03 23.02
CA LYS A 232 -1.38 11.84 23.19
C LYS A 232 -0.63 10.58 22.76
N ILE A 233 -0.83 9.51 23.51
CA ILE A 233 -0.24 8.21 23.22
C ILE A 233 -1.06 7.53 22.14
N TYR A 234 -0.42 7.19 21.01
CA TYR A 234 -1.06 6.44 19.94
C TYR A 234 -1.31 4.99 20.36
N ILE A 235 -2.52 4.52 20.14
CA ILE A 235 -2.92 3.13 20.38
C ILE A 235 -3.04 2.46 19.00
N PRO A 236 -2.20 1.45 18.69
CA PRO A 236 -2.33 0.70 17.44
C PRO A 236 -3.62 -0.11 17.43
N TYR A 237 -4.13 -0.38 16.24
CA TYR A 237 -5.22 -1.34 16.05
C TYR A 237 -4.71 -2.76 16.33
N ASP A 238 -5.45 -3.51 17.12
CA ASP A 238 -5.13 -4.89 17.47
C ASP A 238 -5.97 -5.84 16.60
N GLY A 239 -5.53 -6.06 15.36
CA GLY A 239 -6.19 -6.92 14.38
C GLY A 239 -5.72 -6.63 12.96
N ASP A 240 -6.21 -7.42 12.00
CA ASP A 240 -6.02 -7.14 10.57
C ASP A 240 -7.20 -6.32 10.03
N LEU A 241 -6.89 -5.10 9.57
CA LEU A 241 -7.90 -4.25 8.94
C LEU A 241 -8.41 -4.82 7.62
N ASN A 242 -7.59 -5.61 6.91
CA ASN A 242 -8.02 -6.21 5.65
C ASN A 242 -9.11 -7.25 5.90
N GLU A 243 -8.94 -8.13 6.89
CA GLU A 243 -9.97 -9.11 7.28
C GLU A 243 -11.31 -8.43 7.60
N ARG A 244 -11.29 -7.24 8.23
CA ARG A 244 -12.51 -6.47 8.55
C ARG A 244 -13.27 -5.99 7.31
N PHE A 245 -12.60 -5.88 6.16
CA PHE A 245 -13.22 -5.44 4.92
C PHE A 245 -13.54 -6.59 3.95
N GLU A 246 -13.09 -7.83 4.25
CA GLU A 246 -13.35 -9.01 3.42
C GLU A 246 -14.83 -9.40 3.41
N ASP A 247 -15.55 -9.13 4.50
CA ASP A 247 -16.95 -9.52 4.68
C ASP A 247 -17.94 -8.41 4.28
N ILE A 248 -17.49 -7.28 3.75
CA ILE A 248 -18.36 -6.15 3.40
C ILE A 248 -18.14 -5.62 1.99
N ILE A 249 -19.16 -4.98 1.46
CA ILE A 249 -19.00 -4.09 0.30
C ILE A 249 -18.80 -2.66 0.82
N GLY A 250 -17.71 -2.00 0.37
CA GLY A 250 -17.47 -0.61 0.70
C GLY A 250 -16.65 -0.37 1.96
N VAL A 251 -17.13 0.52 2.82
CA VAL A 251 -16.36 1.02 3.97
C VAL A 251 -17.15 1.06 5.28
N THR A 252 -18.47 0.89 5.23
CA THR A 252 -19.31 0.96 6.43
C THR A 252 -19.27 -0.35 7.19
N LEU A 253 -18.71 -0.32 8.40
CA LEU A 253 -18.59 -1.45 9.32
C LEU A 253 -19.67 -1.36 10.39
N TYR A 254 -20.35 -2.49 10.64
CA TYR A 254 -21.27 -2.68 11.75
C TYR A 254 -20.84 -3.92 12.54
N ASP A 255 -20.41 -3.73 13.78
CA ASP A 255 -19.89 -4.82 14.62
C ASP A 255 -20.98 -5.80 15.11
N ASP A 256 -22.24 -5.34 15.10
CA ASP A 256 -23.42 -6.11 15.56
C ASP A 256 -24.17 -6.83 14.43
N HIS A 257 -23.79 -6.60 13.16
CA HIS A 257 -24.43 -7.28 12.03
C HIS A 257 -23.72 -8.61 11.72
N PRO A 258 -24.49 -9.72 11.56
CA PRO A 258 -23.91 -11.02 11.24
C PRO A 258 -23.54 -11.12 9.77
N LEU A 259 -22.53 -11.96 9.48
CA LEU A 259 -22.25 -12.44 8.14
C LEU A 259 -23.42 -13.30 7.65
N GLN A 260 -23.93 -13.03 6.45
CA GLN A 260 -25.08 -13.71 5.86
C GLN A 260 -24.79 -14.16 4.44
N THR A 261 -25.28 -15.35 4.08
CA THR A 261 -25.28 -15.79 2.67
C THR A 261 -26.48 -15.19 1.94
N ILE A 262 -26.22 -14.35 0.97
CA ILE A 262 -27.25 -13.64 0.20
C ILE A 262 -27.39 -14.33 -1.15
N LEU A 263 -28.53 -14.96 -1.40
CA LEU A 263 -28.87 -15.59 -2.67
C LEU A 263 -29.59 -14.59 -3.56
N PHE A 264 -29.20 -14.50 -4.80
CA PHE A 264 -29.86 -13.64 -5.79
C PHE A 264 -29.82 -14.24 -7.20
N TRP A 265 -30.79 -13.85 -8.00
CA TRP A 265 -30.86 -14.18 -9.40
C TRP A 265 -30.51 -12.96 -10.25
N VAL A 266 -29.83 -13.22 -11.38
CA VAL A 266 -29.47 -12.18 -12.35
C VAL A 266 -30.00 -12.55 -13.74
N SER A 267 -30.65 -11.60 -14.39
CA SER A 267 -31.26 -11.79 -15.70
C SER A 267 -30.26 -12.14 -16.80
N ASN A 268 -30.76 -12.69 -17.93
CA ASN A 268 -29.93 -12.97 -19.11
C ASN A 268 -29.17 -11.74 -19.62
N ARG A 269 -29.64 -10.53 -19.34
CA ARG A 269 -29.00 -9.28 -19.77
C ARG A 269 -27.71 -8.98 -19.01
N SER A 270 -27.69 -9.29 -17.72
CA SER A 270 -26.62 -8.88 -16.81
C SER A 270 -25.80 -10.04 -16.24
N LYS A 271 -26.23 -11.30 -16.47
CA LYS A 271 -25.60 -12.49 -15.87
C LYS A 271 -24.11 -12.62 -16.15
N ASP A 272 -23.70 -12.38 -17.41
CA ASP A 272 -22.30 -12.54 -17.81
C ASP A 272 -21.45 -11.39 -17.27
N TYR A 273 -22.02 -10.19 -17.14
CA TYR A 273 -21.39 -9.05 -16.50
C TYR A 273 -21.11 -9.33 -15.01
N VAL A 274 -22.10 -9.84 -14.27
CA VAL A 274 -21.94 -10.21 -12.85
C VAL A 274 -21.01 -11.41 -12.69
N ALA A 275 -21.00 -12.36 -13.62
CA ALA A 275 -20.10 -13.51 -13.59
C ALA A 275 -18.63 -13.10 -13.79
N THR A 276 -18.36 -12.13 -14.67
CA THR A 276 -16.98 -11.67 -14.98
C THR A 276 -16.49 -10.56 -14.08
N LYS A 277 -17.40 -9.82 -13.43
CA LYS A 277 -17.10 -8.80 -12.42
C LYS A 277 -17.94 -9.08 -11.16
N PRO A 278 -17.46 -9.94 -10.27
CA PRO A 278 -18.18 -10.28 -9.05
C PRO A 278 -18.55 -9.05 -8.21
N ILE A 279 -19.73 -9.09 -7.60
CA ILE A 279 -20.21 -8.05 -6.67
C ILE A 279 -19.39 -8.06 -5.38
N HIS A 280 -18.97 -9.27 -4.96
CA HIS A 280 -18.12 -9.49 -3.79
C HIS A 280 -17.17 -10.67 -4.05
N GLU A 281 -16.01 -10.73 -3.40
CA GLU A 281 -15.01 -11.78 -3.61
C GLU A 281 -15.54 -13.17 -3.27
N SER A 282 -16.45 -13.28 -2.29
CA SER A 282 -17.12 -14.54 -1.91
C SER A 282 -18.15 -15.03 -2.92
N GLN A 283 -18.34 -14.34 -4.08
CA GLN A 283 -19.39 -14.68 -5.03
C GLN A 283 -19.24 -16.10 -5.59
N ARG A 284 -20.33 -16.85 -5.52
CA ARG A 284 -20.45 -18.20 -6.08
C ARG A 284 -21.56 -18.24 -7.12
N HIS A 285 -21.27 -18.86 -8.25
CA HIS A 285 -22.26 -19.18 -9.28
C HIS A 285 -22.79 -20.59 -9.08
N TYR A 286 -24.09 -20.77 -9.15
CA TYR A 286 -24.73 -22.08 -9.03
C TYR A 286 -25.01 -22.68 -10.41
N SER A 287 -24.72 -23.98 -10.55
CA SER A 287 -24.98 -24.78 -11.76
C SER A 287 -25.42 -26.19 -11.40
N GLY A 288 -25.94 -26.93 -12.38
CA GLY A 288 -26.34 -28.34 -12.23
C GLY A 288 -27.54 -28.52 -11.29
N GLU A 289 -27.48 -29.51 -10.39
CA GLU A 289 -28.60 -29.88 -9.51
C GLU A 289 -29.07 -28.73 -8.62
N ARG A 290 -28.15 -27.92 -8.09
CA ARG A 290 -28.52 -26.76 -7.25
C ARG A 290 -29.25 -25.68 -8.05
N GLU A 291 -28.79 -25.41 -9.24
CA GLU A 291 -29.49 -24.48 -10.14
C GLU A 291 -30.92 -24.98 -10.47
N ASN A 292 -31.04 -26.29 -10.77
CA ASN A 292 -32.35 -26.89 -11.07
C ASN A 292 -33.30 -26.75 -9.87
N GLY A 293 -32.82 -26.98 -8.65
CA GLY A 293 -33.63 -26.77 -7.45
C GLY A 293 -34.13 -25.33 -7.29
N PHE A 294 -33.28 -24.34 -7.59
CA PHE A 294 -33.70 -22.94 -7.56
C PHE A 294 -34.70 -22.61 -8.69
N ARG A 295 -34.55 -23.21 -9.87
CA ARG A 295 -35.50 -23.03 -10.97
C ARG A 295 -36.90 -23.61 -10.66
N GLU A 296 -36.93 -24.74 -9.95
CA GLU A 296 -38.18 -25.32 -9.46
C GLU A 296 -38.83 -24.43 -8.38
N GLN A 297 -38.03 -23.85 -7.51
CA GLN A 297 -38.50 -22.98 -6.42
C GLN A 297 -38.98 -21.61 -6.95
N TYR A 298 -38.35 -21.10 -8.02
CA TYR A 298 -38.61 -19.78 -8.58
C TYR A 298 -38.97 -19.87 -10.10
N PRO A 299 -40.05 -20.52 -10.50
CA PRO A 299 -40.37 -20.81 -11.90
C PRO A 299 -40.63 -19.55 -12.74
N MET A 300 -40.91 -18.38 -12.09
CA MET A 300 -41.10 -17.09 -12.76
C MET A 300 -39.79 -16.44 -13.22
N LEU A 301 -38.62 -16.93 -12.75
CA LEU A 301 -37.30 -16.38 -13.11
C LEU A 301 -36.73 -17.16 -14.30
N GLU A 302 -37.15 -16.79 -15.50
CA GLU A 302 -36.75 -17.47 -16.73
C GLU A 302 -35.29 -17.11 -17.12
N GLY A 303 -34.48 -18.12 -17.45
CA GLY A 303 -33.10 -17.94 -17.84
C GLY A 303 -32.22 -17.37 -16.71
N GLY A 304 -31.21 -16.55 -17.06
CA GLY A 304 -30.31 -15.93 -16.08
C GLY A 304 -29.47 -16.93 -15.31
N TYR A 305 -28.80 -16.44 -14.25
CA TYR A 305 -27.97 -17.23 -13.35
C TYR A 305 -28.34 -16.96 -11.90
N PHE A 306 -28.11 -17.97 -11.05
CA PHE A 306 -28.21 -17.84 -9.60
C PHE A 306 -26.82 -17.70 -9.00
N PHE A 307 -26.68 -16.73 -8.13
CA PHE A 307 -25.45 -16.44 -7.41
C PHE A 307 -25.72 -16.35 -5.91
N SER A 308 -24.67 -16.54 -5.12
CA SER A 308 -24.65 -16.10 -3.72
C SER A 308 -23.38 -15.35 -3.40
N ILE A 309 -23.47 -14.48 -2.41
CA ILE A 309 -22.33 -13.84 -1.74
C ILE A 309 -22.48 -14.04 -0.24
N ASP A 310 -21.33 -14.12 0.47
CA ASP A 310 -21.31 -14.07 1.93
C ASP A 310 -20.90 -12.64 2.31
N CYS A 311 -21.79 -11.88 2.95
CA CYS A 311 -21.55 -10.46 3.20
C CYS A 311 -22.29 -10.00 4.46
N VAL A 312 -21.68 -9.09 5.21
CA VAL A 312 -22.33 -8.36 6.29
C VAL A 312 -23.20 -7.26 5.71
N GLU A 313 -24.41 -7.12 6.24
CA GLU A 313 -25.34 -6.10 5.79
C GLU A 313 -24.85 -4.70 6.12
N ASN A 314 -24.78 -3.85 5.08
CA ASN A 314 -24.50 -2.42 5.23
C ASN A 314 -25.21 -1.60 4.11
N TYR A 315 -25.06 -0.28 4.16
CA TYR A 315 -25.66 0.62 3.18
C TYR A 315 -25.15 0.36 1.76
N GLU A 316 -23.87 0.10 1.60
CA GLU A 316 -23.23 -0.10 0.29
C GLU A 316 -23.71 -1.39 -0.36
N LEU A 317 -23.91 -2.46 0.39
CA LEU A 317 -24.49 -3.71 -0.09
C LEU A 317 -25.89 -3.50 -0.66
N ILE A 318 -26.79 -2.84 0.09
CA ILE A 318 -28.16 -2.59 -0.34
C ILE A 318 -28.17 -1.68 -1.60
N ARG A 319 -27.27 -0.69 -1.64
CA ARG A 319 -27.10 0.18 -2.80
C ARG A 319 -26.64 -0.60 -4.03
N GLU A 320 -25.65 -1.47 -3.87
CA GLU A 320 -25.09 -2.26 -4.96
C GLU A 320 -26.11 -3.22 -5.54
N LEU A 321 -26.81 -4.00 -4.68
CA LEU A 321 -27.86 -4.91 -5.10
C LEU A 321 -29.01 -4.19 -5.82
N THR A 322 -29.38 -2.98 -5.36
CA THR A 322 -30.45 -2.17 -5.97
C THR A 322 -30.01 -1.55 -7.30
N SER A 323 -28.71 -1.33 -7.51
CA SER A 323 -28.16 -0.63 -8.69
C SER A 323 -28.45 -1.36 -10.01
N PHE A 324 -28.63 -2.68 -9.97
CA PHE A 324 -28.97 -3.50 -11.13
C PHE A 324 -30.45 -3.39 -11.53
N GLY A 325 -31.29 -2.73 -10.72
CA GLY A 325 -32.72 -2.58 -10.97
C GLY A 325 -33.41 -3.93 -11.12
N LYS A 326 -34.21 -4.08 -12.20
CA LYS A 326 -34.94 -5.33 -12.45
C LYS A 326 -34.06 -6.51 -12.87
N ASP A 327 -32.80 -6.28 -13.19
CA ASP A 327 -31.90 -7.32 -13.71
C ASP A 327 -31.26 -8.13 -12.59
N LEU A 328 -31.45 -7.75 -11.30
CA LEU A 328 -31.04 -8.51 -10.13
C LEU A 328 -32.19 -8.59 -9.13
N ILE A 329 -32.48 -9.78 -8.64
CA ILE A 329 -33.52 -10.05 -7.65
C ILE A 329 -32.91 -10.81 -6.47
N VAL A 330 -32.96 -10.22 -5.30
CA VAL A 330 -32.55 -10.88 -4.04
C VAL A 330 -33.62 -11.89 -3.65
N LEU A 331 -33.22 -13.13 -3.39
CA LEU A 331 -34.10 -14.24 -3.07
C LEU A 331 -34.10 -14.58 -1.57
N SER A 332 -32.94 -14.45 -0.94
CA SER A 332 -32.77 -14.65 0.51
C SER A 332 -31.49 -13.93 1.00
N PRO A 333 -31.36 -13.63 2.30
CA PRO A 333 -32.39 -13.77 3.34
C PRO A 333 -33.46 -12.68 3.27
N SER A 334 -34.58 -12.86 3.94
CA SER A 334 -35.74 -11.96 3.88
C SER A 334 -35.42 -10.54 4.36
N ASN A 335 -34.59 -10.39 5.41
CA ASN A 335 -34.21 -9.07 5.91
C ASN A 335 -33.50 -8.21 4.84
N ILE A 336 -32.64 -8.81 4.00
CA ILE A 336 -31.97 -8.13 2.89
C ILE A 336 -32.97 -7.85 1.76
N GLN A 337 -33.81 -8.85 1.43
CA GLN A 337 -34.86 -8.70 0.45
C GLN A 337 -35.81 -7.54 0.79
N ASP A 338 -36.27 -7.49 2.05
CA ASP A 338 -37.18 -6.44 2.52
C ASP A 338 -36.59 -5.04 2.40
N LYS A 339 -35.29 -4.88 2.71
CA LYS A 339 -34.58 -3.61 2.57
C LYS A 339 -34.43 -3.16 1.12
N VAL A 340 -34.13 -4.10 0.22
CA VAL A 340 -34.09 -3.80 -1.24
C VAL A 340 -35.49 -3.40 -1.72
N VAL A 341 -36.54 -4.13 -1.33
CA VAL A 341 -37.93 -3.82 -1.71
C VAL A 341 -38.38 -2.47 -1.15
N ALA A 342 -38.07 -2.17 0.12
CA ALA A 342 -38.37 -0.87 0.72
C ALA A 342 -37.74 0.28 -0.07
N ARG A 343 -36.45 0.20 -0.36
CA ARG A 343 -35.73 1.21 -1.15
C ARG A 343 -36.32 1.45 -2.55
N ILE A 344 -36.71 0.36 -3.24
CA ILE A 344 -37.35 0.46 -4.55
C ILE A 344 -38.75 1.09 -4.43
N THR A 345 -39.50 0.73 -3.40
CA THR A 345 -40.86 1.23 -3.16
C THR A 345 -40.82 2.74 -2.86
N GLU A 346 -39.92 3.21 -2.02
CA GLU A 346 -39.70 4.64 -1.74
C GLU A 346 -39.40 5.39 -3.05
N MET A 347 -38.49 4.89 -3.85
CA MET A 347 -38.16 5.49 -5.15
C MET A 347 -39.37 5.55 -6.10
N ILE A 348 -40.20 4.50 -6.14
CA ILE A 348 -41.42 4.50 -6.97
C ILE A 348 -42.42 5.55 -6.48
N GLN A 349 -42.60 5.69 -5.15
CA GLN A 349 -43.50 6.67 -4.57
C GLN A 349 -43.06 8.10 -4.91
N ASP A 350 -41.78 8.41 -4.82
CA ASP A 350 -41.22 9.71 -5.20
C ASP A 350 -41.45 10.03 -6.67
N TYR A 351 -41.23 9.07 -7.59
CA TYR A 351 -41.53 9.25 -9.01
C TYR A 351 -43.01 9.44 -9.29
N GLN A 352 -43.89 8.80 -8.52
CA GLN A 352 -45.34 8.97 -8.64
C GLN A 352 -45.79 10.37 -8.17
N MET A 353 -45.16 10.90 -7.11
CA MET A 353 -45.42 12.26 -6.64
C MET A 353 -45.00 13.33 -7.65
N LEU A 354 -43.89 13.13 -8.36
CA LEU A 354 -43.39 14.04 -9.40
C LEU A 354 -44.26 14.05 -10.67
N ARG A 355 -45.11 13.06 -10.86
CA ARG A 355 -46.00 12.96 -12.03
C ARG A 355 -47.43 13.49 -11.80
N LYS A 356 -47.73 13.92 -10.57
CA LYS A 356 -48.96 14.61 -10.23
C LYS A 356 -48.80 16.10 -10.38
#